data_a1186acb1be246a42cfc83f1f3492ea1
#
_entry.id   a1186acb1be246a42cfc83f1f3492ea1
#
_cell.length_a   1.000
_cell.length_b   1.000
_cell.length_c   1.000
_cell.angle_alpha   90.00
_cell.angle_beta   90.00
_cell.angle_gamma   90.00
#
_symmetry.space_group_name_H-M   'P 1'
#
loop_
_entity.id
_entity.type
_entity.pdbx_description
1 polymer ?
#
loop_
_entity_poly.entity_id
_entity_poly.type
_entity_poly.pdbx_seq_one_letter_code
_entity_poly.pdbx_strand_id
1 'polypeptide(L)'
;MIGEEASIALCYSGEAALAMAENDNLDYSVPKEGSNLWIDSWFIPKSCTNQTNALKFLNFLCKDDIAEKNFEYVQYASPITSVVENQDADVKNNEAVNPSSDTIKRCEI
;
A
#
# COMPACT_ATOMS: atom_id res chain seq x y z
N MET A 1 9.70 -13.72 10.71
CA MET A 1 10.26 -12.44 11.19
C MET A 1 9.61 -11.99 12.49
N ILE A 2 8.30 -11.90 12.60
CA ILE A 2 7.63 -11.59 13.88
C ILE A 2 8.09 -12.55 14.99
N GLY A 3 8.31 -13.84 14.69
CA GLY A 3 8.84 -14.86 15.61
C GLY A 3 10.37 -14.93 15.74
N GLU A 4 11.12 -13.92 15.26
CA GLU A 4 12.59 -13.82 15.35
C GLU A 4 13.39 -14.98 14.68
N GLU A 5 12.76 -15.75 13.80
CA GLU A 5 13.40 -16.89 13.11
C GLU A 5 14.38 -16.47 12.01
N ALA A 6 14.26 -15.23 11.50
CA ALA A 6 15.10 -14.67 10.46
C ALA A 6 15.42 -13.20 10.72
N SER A 7 16.69 -12.81 10.49
CA SER A 7 17.14 -11.42 10.65
C SER A 7 16.89 -10.56 9.42
N ILE A 8 16.73 -11.16 8.23
CA ILE A 8 16.44 -10.47 6.96
C ILE A 8 15.46 -11.32 6.16
N ALA A 9 14.47 -10.68 5.54
CA ALA A 9 13.56 -11.32 4.60
C ALA A 9 13.20 -10.38 3.45
N LEU A 10 12.94 -10.95 2.28
CA LEU A 10 12.29 -10.26 1.17
C LEU A 10 10.78 -10.35 1.37
N CYS A 11 10.09 -9.22 1.34
CA CYS A 11 8.65 -9.16 1.53
C CYS A 11 8.04 -7.98 0.76
N TYR A 12 6.74 -7.99 0.60
CA TYR A 12 6.01 -6.85 0.07
C TYR A 12 5.85 -5.76 1.14
N SER A 13 5.76 -4.51 0.69
CA SER A 13 5.73 -3.34 1.57
C SER A 13 4.56 -3.34 2.56
N GLY A 14 3.35 -3.72 2.14
CA GLY A 14 2.20 -3.81 3.04
C GLY A 14 2.35 -4.91 4.09
N GLU A 15 2.94 -6.06 3.74
CA GLU A 15 3.27 -7.14 4.69
C GLU A 15 4.34 -6.69 5.69
N ALA A 16 5.33 -5.90 5.24
CA ALA A 16 6.31 -5.30 6.13
C ALA A 16 5.67 -4.31 7.10
N ALA A 17 4.77 -3.44 6.62
CA ALA A 17 4.06 -2.48 7.45
C ALA A 17 3.23 -3.18 8.54
N LEU A 18 2.49 -4.24 8.20
CA LEU A 18 1.75 -5.06 9.17
C LEU A 18 2.67 -5.73 10.21
N ALA A 19 3.80 -6.28 9.76
CA ALA A 19 4.75 -6.92 10.67
C ALA A 19 5.41 -5.91 11.63
N MET A 20 5.74 -4.70 11.14
CA MET A 20 6.29 -3.60 11.95
C MET A 20 5.27 -3.09 12.98
N ALA A 21 3.98 -3.10 12.67
CA ALA A 21 2.92 -2.75 13.63
C ALA A 21 2.80 -3.75 14.79
N GLU A 22 3.27 -5.00 14.62
CA GLU A 22 3.25 -6.02 15.66
C GLU A 22 4.59 -6.17 16.40
N ASN A 23 5.69 -5.69 15.82
CA ASN A 23 7.02 -5.82 16.41
C ASN A 23 7.91 -4.61 16.06
N ASP A 24 8.13 -3.75 17.04
CA ASP A 24 8.94 -2.51 16.94
C ASP A 24 10.43 -2.76 16.62
N ASN A 25 10.93 -4.00 16.71
CA ASN A 25 12.29 -4.35 16.33
C ASN A 25 12.47 -4.62 14.83
N LEU A 26 11.40 -4.55 14.04
CA LEU A 26 11.43 -4.70 12.60
C LEU A 26 11.54 -3.35 11.91
N ASP A 27 12.26 -3.33 10.80
CA ASP A 27 12.38 -2.17 9.93
C ASP A 27 12.30 -2.60 8.47
N TYR A 28 11.92 -1.67 7.60
CA TYR A 28 11.79 -1.89 6.17
C TYR A 28 12.68 -0.94 5.38
N SER A 29 13.36 -1.46 4.37
CA SER A 29 14.21 -0.64 3.52
C SER A 29 14.16 -1.09 2.07
N VAL A 30 14.05 -0.13 1.16
CA VAL A 30 14.30 -0.34 -0.27
C VAL A 30 15.79 -0.13 -0.54
N PRO A 31 16.50 -1.13 -1.11
CA PRO A 31 17.93 -1.03 -1.39
C PRO A 31 18.24 0.17 -2.30
N LYS A 32 19.50 0.64 -2.26
CA LYS A 32 19.96 1.74 -3.13
C LYS A 32 19.88 1.38 -4.63
N GLU A 33 19.91 0.10 -4.94
CA GLU A 33 19.75 -0.46 -6.28
C GLU A 33 18.31 -0.38 -6.79
N GLY A 34 17.35 -0.09 -5.92
CA GLY A 34 15.92 -0.08 -6.23
C GLY A 34 15.21 -1.37 -5.95
N SER A 35 13.96 -1.45 -6.35
CA SER A 35 13.07 -2.60 -6.21
C SER A 35 11.99 -2.55 -7.30
N ASN A 36 11.11 -3.55 -7.33
CA ASN A 36 9.91 -3.49 -8.16
C ASN A 36 8.91 -2.52 -7.54
N LEU A 37 8.30 -1.70 -8.40
CA LEU A 37 7.13 -0.90 -8.06
C LEU A 37 5.98 -1.37 -8.94
N TRP A 38 4.83 -1.69 -8.35
CA TRP A 38 3.64 -2.04 -9.10
C TRP A 38 2.45 -1.22 -8.63
N ILE A 39 1.48 -1.09 -9.53
CA ILE A 39 0.22 -0.41 -9.26
C ILE A 39 -0.92 -1.34 -9.62
N ASP A 40 -1.67 -1.77 -8.63
CA ASP A 40 -2.89 -2.53 -8.85
C ASP A 40 -3.99 -1.61 -9.39
N SER A 41 -4.64 -2.04 -10.46
CA SER A 41 -5.64 -1.23 -11.14
C SER A 41 -6.91 -2.02 -11.38
N TRP A 42 -8.05 -1.37 -11.12
CA TRP A 42 -9.35 -1.89 -11.51
C TRP A 42 -9.65 -1.53 -12.96
N PHE A 43 -10.19 -2.47 -13.72
CA PHE A 43 -10.67 -2.19 -15.07
C PHE A 43 -12.01 -2.85 -15.34
N ILE A 44 -12.79 -2.26 -16.25
CA ILE A 44 -14.05 -2.81 -16.73
C ILE A 44 -13.81 -3.34 -18.14
N PRO A 45 -13.93 -4.67 -18.38
CA PRO A 45 -13.72 -5.22 -19.71
C PRO A 45 -14.80 -4.73 -20.69
N LYS A 46 -14.46 -4.62 -21.97
CA LYS A 46 -15.40 -4.17 -23.02
C LYS A 46 -16.64 -5.06 -23.13
N SER A 47 -16.53 -6.32 -22.75
CA SER A 47 -17.63 -7.29 -22.73
C SER A 47 -18.56 -7.19 -21.51
N CYS A 48 -18.31 -6.23 -20.61
CA CYS A 48 -19.14 -6.07 -19.41
C CYS A 48 -20.58 -5.67 -19.79
N THR A 49 -21.53 -6.50 -19.41
CA THR A 49 -22.96 -6.26 -19.65
C THR A 49 -23.61 -5.37 -18.60
N ASN A 50 -22.94 -5.08 -17.48
CA ASN A 50 -23.46 -4.30 -16.36
C ASN A 50 -22.49 -3.20 -15.92
N GLN A 51 -22.08 -2.34 -16.84
CA GLN A 51 -21.13 -1.25 -16.59
C GLN A 51 -21.60 -0.29 -15.50
N THR A 52 -22.91 -0.02 -15.44
CA THR A 52 -23.48 0.88 -14.44
C THR A 52 -23.20 0.40 -13.00
N ASN A 53 -23.39 -0.88 -12.73
CA ASN A 53 -23.12 -1.41 -11.40
C ASN A 53 -21.62 -1.57 -11.12
N ALA A 54 -20.82 -1.89 -12.14
CA ALA A 54 -19.37 -1.91 -12.03
C ALA A 54 -18.83 -0.52 -11.61
N LEU A 55 -19.29 0.55 -12.26
CA LEU A 55 -18.91 1.92 -11.90
C LEU A 55 -19.40 2.32 -10.51
N LYS A 56 -20.62 1.90 -10.11
CA LYS A 56 -21.10 2.14 -8.73
C LYS A 56 -20.23 1.47 -7.69
N PHE A 57 -19.76 0.25 -7.97
CA PHE A 57 -18.87 -0.47 -7.08
C PHE A 57 -17.49 0.23 -6.97
N LEU A 58 -16.89 0.62 -8.11
CA LEU A 58 -15.63 1.36 -8.11
C LEU A 58 -15.76 2.69 -7.35
N ASN A 59 -16.83 3.45 -7.59
CA ASN A 59 -17.10 4.69 -6.85
C ASN A 59 -17.36 4.44 -5.36
N PHE A 60 -17.92 3.30 -4.99
CA PHE A 60 -18.06 2.91 -3.58
C PHE A 60 -16.70 2.69 -2.93
N LEU A 61 -15.78 1.99 -3.60
CA LEU A 61 -14.42 1.76 -3.09
C LEU A 61 -13.60 3.05 -2.92
N CYS A 62 -13.92 4.09 -3.71
CA CYS A 62 -13.27 5.40 -3.63
C CYS A 62 -13.88 6.35 -2.58
N LYS A 63 -14.91 5.94 -1.84
CA LYS A 63 -15.43 6.76 -0.74
C LYS A 63 -14.41 6.80 0.40
N ASP A 64 -14.26 7.96 1.02
CA ASP A 64 -13.26 8.19 2.06
C ASP A 64 -13.30 7.14 3.18
N ASP A 65 -14.48 6.89 3.75
CA ASP A 65 -14.69 5.91 4.82
C ASP A 65 -14.41 4.45 4.42
N ILE A 66 -14.62 4.13 3.14
CA ILE A 66 -14.35 2.78 2.61
C ILE A 66 -12.87 2.64 2.23
N ALA A 67 -12.30 3.65 1.60
CA ALA A 67 -10.88 3.68 1.25
C ALA A 67 -9.98 3.63 2.49
N GLU A 68 -10.37 4.33 3.57
CA GLU A 68 -9.68 4.30 4.85
C GLU A 68 -9.69 2.89 5.47
N LYS A 69 -10.85 2.23 5.52
CA LYS A 69 -10.95 0.84 6.00
C LYS A 69 -10.14 -0.15 5.15
N ASN A 70 -10.13 0.03 3.83
CA ASN A 70 -9.28 -0.79 2.96
C ASN A 70 -7.80 -0.56 3.28
N PHE A 71 -7.38 0.69 3.45
CA PHE A 71 -6.01 1.03 3.81
C PHE A 71 -5.61 0.41 5.16
N GLU A 72 -6.44 0.55 6.19
CA GLU A 72 -6.20 -0.05 7.51
C GLU A 72 -6.01 -1.56 7.45
N TYR A 73 -6.72 -2.23 6.55
CA TYR A 73 -6.64 -3.68 6.41
C TYR A 73 -5.42 -4.16 5.61
N VAL A 74 -5.07 -3.48 4.51
CA VAL A 74 -4.02 -3.98 3.59
C VAL A 74 -2.67 -3.31 3.78
N GLN A 75 -2.61 -2.11 4.38
CA GLN A 75 -1.40 -1.32 4.65
C GLN A 75 -0.55 -1.00 3.41
N TYR A 76 -1.11 -1.05 2.21
CA TYR A 76 -0.46 -0.57 0.98
C TYR A 76 -0.77 0.91 0.73
N ALA A 77 0.13 1.60 0.02
CA ALA A 77 -0.07 2.99 -0.36
C ALA A 77 -1.44 3.23 -1.02
N SER A 78 -2.17 4.22 -0.54
CA SER A 78 -3.49 4.56 -1.09
C SER A 78 -3.38 5.69 -2.12
N PRO A 79 -4.05 5.60 -3.28
CA PRO A 79 -4.14 6.70 -4.24
C PRO A 79 -5.19 7.76 -3.82
N ILE A 80 -5.92 7.55 -2.73
CA ILE A 80 -6.98 8.44 -2.27
C ILE A 80 -6.38 9.49 -1.32
N THR A 81 -6.46 10.75 -1.72
CA THR A 81 -5.83 11.87 -1.01
C THR A 81 -6.29 11.99 0.44
N SER A 82 -7.59 11.87 0.72
CA SER A 82 -8.14 11.93 2.08
C SER A 82 -7.55 10.85 2.99
N VAL A 83 -7.32 9.64 2.49
CA VAL A 83 -6.69 8.56 3.26
C VAL A 83 -5.26 8.93 3.63
N VAL A 84 -4.48 9.49 2.69
CA VAL A 84 -3.10 9.91 2.97
C VAL A 84 -3.06 11.08 3.95
N GLU A 85 -3.97 12.05 3.79
CA GLU A 85 -4.04 13.24 4.67
C GLU A 85 -4.45 12.90 6.10
N ASN A 86 -5.27 11.88 6.30
CA ASN A 86 -5.77 11.45 7.61
C ASN A 86 -4.83 10.50 8.36
N GLN A 87 -3.77 9.99 7.73
CA GLN A 87 -2.80 9.09 8.38
C GLN A 87 -2.11 9.81 9.55
N ASP A 88 -1.80 9.05 10.59
CA ASP A 88 -0.93 9.49 11.68
C ASP A 88 0.50 9.79 11.19
N ALA A 89 1.24 10.61 11.93
CA ALA A 89 2.59 11.04 11.55
C ALA A 89 3.55 9.86 11.34
N ASP A 90 3.45 8.83 12.16
CA ASP A 90 4.31 7.64 12.07
C ASP A 90 4.02 6.86 10.79
N VAL A 91 2.75 6.72 10.41
CA VAL A 91 2.33 6.06 9.15
C VAL A 91 2.75 6.90 7.94
N LYS A 92 2.58 8.23 8.00
CA LYS A 92 3.02 9.14 6.93
C LYS A 92 4.52 9.05 6.63
N ASN A 93 5.31 8.86 7.67
CA ASN A 93 6.77 8.78 7.57
C ASN A 93 7.29 7.35 7.32
N ASN A 94 6.41 6.36 7.28
CA ASN A 94 6.79 4.97 7.04
C ASN A 94 7.03 4.73 5.55
N GLU A 95 8.28 4.48 5.16
CA GLU A 95 8.68 4.21 3.76
C GLU A 95 8.04 2.93 3.17
N ALA A 96 7.61 2.00 4.00
CA ALA A 96 6.86 0.82 3.54
C ALA A 96 5.45 1.18 3.04
N VAL A 97 4.85 2.23 3.61
CA VAL A 97 3.49 2.69 3.27
C VAL A 97 3.54 3.86 2.27
N ASN A 98 4.40 4.84 2.54
CA ASN A 98 4.52 6.08 1.76
C ASN A 98 5.97 6.26 1.29
N PRO A 99 6.40 5.52 0.26
CA PRO A 99 7.76 5.63 -0.25
C PRO A 99 8.07 7.04 -0.75
N SER A 100 9.26 7.54 -0.42
CA SER A 100 9.70 8.86 -0.86
C SER A 100 9.83 8.94 -2.38
N SER A 101 9.78 10.15 -2.93
CA SER A 101 10.00 10.35 -4.37
C SER A 101 11.36 9.83 -4.84
N ASP A 102 12.38 9.86 -3.99
CA ASP A 102 13.71 9.37 -4.33
C ASP A 102 13.77 7.84 -4.28
N THR A 103 13.01 7.20 -3.40
CA THR A 103 12.81 5.75 -3.40
C THR A 103 12.09 5.30 -4.67
N ILE A 104 10.99 5.96 -5.02
CA ILE A 104 10.21 5.64 -6.24
C ILE A 104 11.06 5.75 -7.51
N LYS A 105 11.91 6.78 -7.64
CA LYS A 105 12.78 6.95 -8.81
C LYS A 105 13.81 5.83 -9.02
N ARG A 106 14.14 5.10 -7.96
CA ARG A 106 15.05 3.95 -8.03
C ARG A 106 14.36 2.64 -8.39
N CYS A 107 13.01 2.62 -8.36
CA CYS A 107 12.22 1.42 -8.62
C CYS A 107 11.88 1.29 -10.11
N GLU A 108 11.67 0.06 -10.56
CA GLU A 108 11.19 -0.29 -11.91
C GLU A 108 9.73 -0.73 -11.83
N ILE A 109 8.91 -0.32 -12.84
CA ILE A 109 7.49 -0.67 -12.97
C ILE A 109 7.34 -1.85 -13.92
#